data_bd66d56c04558d90a9cfadcaba4377e1
#
_entry.id   bd66d56c04558d90a9cfadcaba4377e1
#
_cell.length_a   1.000
_cell.length_b   1.000
_cell.length_c   1.000
_cell.angle_alpha   90.00
_cell.angle_beta   90.00
_cell.angle_gamma   90.00
#
_symmetry.space_group_name_H-M   'P 1'
#
loop_
_entity.id
_entity.type
_entity.pdbx_description
1 polymer ?
#
loop_
_entity_poly.entity_id
_entity_poly.type
_entity_poly.pdbx_seq_one_letter_code
_entity_poly.pdbx_strand_id
1 'polypeptide(L)'
;MSDTLSTPPRRLPTERPRPLDPPEVLGRLRAEEPVSPLLYPDGHVGWLVTSHAAARKVLSDQRFSARGDIKKVPFEVPSGSRPWEKVPPGFFMHMDPPDHTRYRRLLTGQFTVRRMKALEPRIEEITEQHLDEMERQGPPADLVPAFALPIPSLAICELLGVPYGERRRFQDHSTTVMRIGSSGEEVAAAFAAIYGLIHELVQLKHKEPEDDLLSGLIATGELDDAELTGIGMLLLMAGHETTASMLSLGTYALLRHPEEVKRLREDPTLFGNAVEELMRYLTIAQFGVPRTALEDVELEGKLIKAGDGVTVSLAAANRDPGRFGDADSFDVGRSTSGHMAFSYGIHQCLGQQMARVEMRIAYSALFRRFPDLRLAVDPDEVPLRAEATMYAASRLPVAW
;
A
#
# COMPACT_ATOMS: atom_id res chain seq x y z
N MET A 1 31.04 1.53 28.19
CA MET A 1 30.46 0.21 28.33
C MET A 1 29.95 -0.18 26.98
N SER A 2 30.55 -1.19 26.33
CA SER A 2 30.10 -1.70 25.05
C SER A 2 28.77 -2.39 25.27
N ASP A 3 27.64 -1.78 24.78
CA ASP A 3 26.36 -2.46 24.74
C ASP A 3 26.50 -3.65 23.78
N THR A 4 26.71 -4.82 24.33
CA THR A 4 26.66 -6.07 23.58
C THR A 4 25.22 -6.27 23.17
N LEU A 5 24.90 -6.05 21.89
CA LEU A 5 23.59 -6.37 21.30
C LEU A 5 23.26 -7.85 21.65
N SER A 6 22.09 -8.11 22.19
CA SER A 6 21.69 -9.46 22.60
C SER A 6 21.55 -10.41 21.39
N THR A 7 21.24 -9.85 20.22
CA THR A 7 21.14 -10.55 18.94
C THR A 7 22.08 -9.88 17.93
N PRO A 8 22.84 -10.63 17.11
CA PRO A 8 23.65 -10.02 16.06
C PRO A 8 22.76 -9.35 15.01
N PRO A 9 23.21 -8.18 14.47
CA PRO A 9 22.48 -7.49 13.43
C PRO A 9 22.22 -8.38 12.20
N ARG A 10 21.01 -8.37 11.69
CA ARG A 10 20.60 -9.12 10.50
C ARG A 10 19.95 -8.20 9.48
N ARG A 11 20.03 -8.55 8.20
CA ARG A 11 19.22 -7.87 7.16
C ARG A 11 17.74 -8.12 7.38
N LEU A 12 16.88 -7.25 6.82
CA LEU A 12 15.45 -7.44 6.92
C LEU A 12 15.05 -8.78 6.29
N PRO A 13 14.36 -9.67 7.03
CA PRO A 13 13.87 -10.93 6.48
C PRO A 13 12.74 -10.67 5.48
N THR A 14 12.85 -11.22 4.28
CA THR A 14 11.84 -11.13 3.20
C THR A 14 11.42 -12.49 2.67
N GLU A 15 12.16 -13.55 2.95
CA GLU A 15 11.87 -14.89 2.50
C GLU A 15 10.61 -15.44 3.16
N ARG A 16 9.65 -15.89 2.35
CA ARG A 16 8.34 -16.42 2.77
C ARG A 16 8.23 -17.89 2.35
N PRO A 17 8.48 -18.84 3.26
CA PRO A 17 8.30 -20.28 2.95
C PRO A 17 6.85 -20.62 2.60
N ARG A 18 5.91 -19.90 3.20
CA ARG A 18 4.48 -19.98 2.89
C ARG A 18 4.02 -18.65 2.30
N PRO A 19 3.44 -18.65 1.08
CA PRO A 19 3.15 -17.42 0.34
C PRO A 19 2.31 -16.37 1.08
N LEU A 20 1.35 -16.80 1.91
CA LEU A 20 0.44 -15.89 2.61
C LEU A 20 0.94 -15.47 4.00
N ASP A 21 2.02 -16.08 4.49
CA ASP A 21 2.56 -15.75 5.81
C ASP A 21 3.77 -14.81 5.72
N PRO A 22 3.97 -13.93 6.69
CA PRO A 22 5.22 -13.20 6.81
C PRO A 22 6.38 -14.13 7.12
N PRO A 23 7.64 -13.71 6.91
CA PRO A 23 8.81 -14.50 7.29
C PRO A 23 8.74 -14.98 8.74
N GLU A 24 8.95 -16.28 8.97
CA GLU A 24 8.79 -16.92 10.30
C GLU A 24 9.68 -16.29 11.39
N VAL A 25 10.85 -15.80 10.98
CA VAL A 25 11.78 -15.14 11.90
C VAL A 25 11.18 -13.87 12.51
N LEU A 26 10.27 -13.20 11.84
CA LEU A 26 9.58 -12.01 12.39
C LEU A 26 8.68 -12.38 13.57
N GLY A 27 8.05 -13.55 13.53
CA GLY A 27 7.26 -14.09 14.64
C GLY A 27 8.11 -14.39 15.89
N ARG A 28 9.30 -14.98 15.68
CA ARG A 28 10.25 -15.23 16.77
C ARG A 28 10.78 -13.93 17.37
N LEU A 29 11.21 -12.98 16.52
CA LEU A 29 11.68 -11.68 17.00
C LEU A 29 10.60 -10.93 17.78
N ARG A 30 9.35 -10.97 17.31
CA ARG A 30 8.24 -10.36 18.04
C ARG A 30 8.07 -10.92 19.45
N ALA A 31 8.26 -12.24 19.64
CA ALA A 31 8.10 -12.90 20.92
C ALA A 31 9.31 -12.72 21.86
N GLU A 32 10.52 -12.72 21.32
CA GLU A 32 11.75 -12.77 22.10
C GLU A 32 12.43 -11.40 22.25
N GLU A 33 12.46 -10.60 21.18
CA GLU A 33 13.14 -9.31 21.11
C GLU A 33 12.41 -8.37 20.12
N PRO A 34 11.25 -7.81 20.52
CA PRO A 34 10.36 -7.05 19.63
C PRO A 34 10.99 -5.78 19.04
N VAL A 35 12.08 -5.29 19.62
CA VAL A 35 12.96 -4.24 19.10
C VAL A 35 14.35 -4.83 18.99
N SER A 36 14.76 -5.22 17.81
CA SER A 36 16.00 -5.97 17.54
C SER A 36 16.91 -5.24 16.55
N PRO A 37 18.25 -5.51 16.58
CA PRO A 37 19.18 -4.87 15.65
C PRO A 37 18.90 -5.25 14.19
N LEU A 38 18.92 -4.24 13.30
CA LEU A 38 18.75 -4.37 11.86
C LEU A 38 19.97 -3.84 11.10
N LEU A 39 20.57 -4.67 10.25
CA LEU A 39 21.62 -4.25 9.34
C LEU A 39 21.01 -3.71 8.04
N TYR A 40 21.20 -2.42 7.80
CA TYR A 40 20.80 -1.75 6.57
C TYR A 40 21.81 -2.00 5.43
N PRO A 41 21.38 -1.86 4.17
CA PRO A 41 22.27 -2.10 3.02
C PRO A 41 23.53 -1.22 2.99
N ASP A 42 23.46 0.00 3.52
CA ASP A 42 24.58 0.95 3.64
C ASP A 42 25.57 0.60 4.76
N GLY A 43 25.38 -0.53 5.45
CA GLY A 43 26.20 -0.97 6.59
C GLY A 43 25.81 -0.35 7.94
N HIS A 44 24.85 0.57 7.96
CA HIS A 44 24.32 1.12 9.20
C HIS A 44 23.60 0.04 10.01
N VAL A 45 23.79 0.01 11.32
CA VAL A 45 23.04 -0.83 12.24
C VAL A 45 22.00 0.04 12.94
N GLY A 46 20.74 -0.21 12.65
CA GLY A 46 19.61 0.42 13.31
C GLY A 46 18.68 -0.64 13.92
N TRP A 47 17.37 -0.45 13.83
CA TRP A 47 16.40 -1.22 14.60
C TRP A 47 15.25 -1.74 13.75
N LEU A 48 14.82 -2.98 14.03
CA LEU A 48 13.60 -3.59 13.51
C LEU A 48 12.58 -3.70 14.65
N VAL A 49 11.36 -3.19 14.39
CA VAL A 49 10.25 -3.22 15.34
C VAL A 49 9.19 -4.19 14.83
N THR A 50 8.82 -5.19 15.66
CA THR A 50 7.95 -6.30 15.24
C THR A 50 6.68 -6.46 16.07
N SER A 51 6.62 -5.95 17.32
CA SER A 51 5.39 -6.01 18.13
C SER A 51 4.41 -4.90 17.78
N HIS A 52 3.12 -5.17 17.96
CA HIS A 52 2.05 -4.18 17.73
C HIS A 52 2.19 -2.94 18.63
N ALA A 53 2.51 -3.15 19.92
CA ALA A 53 2.63 -2.07 20.88
C ALA A 53 3.80 -1.11 20.55
N ALA A 54 5.00 -1.67 20.26
CA ALA A 54 6.16 -0.87 19.88
C ALA A 54 5.98 -0.17 18.53
N ALA A 55 5.36 -0.86 17.55
CA ALA A 55 5.02 -0.27 16.27
C ALA A 55 4.13 0.96 16.40
N ARG A 56 3.08 0.90 17.24
CA ARG A 56 2.22 2.06 17.52
C ARG A 56 2.99 3.22 18.15
N LYS A 57 3.88 2.93 19.11
CA LYS A 57 4.72 3.96 19.76
C LYS A 57 5.56 4.68 18.70
N VAL A 58 6.33 3.94 17.88
CA VAL A 58 7.20 4.53 16.83
C VAL A 58 6.39 5.36 15.83
N LEU A 59 5.26 4.84 15.35
CA LEU A 59 4.48 5.50 14.29
C LEU A 59 3.69 6.72 14.77
N SER A 60 3.46 6.87 16.07
CA SER A 60 2.77 8.04 16.66
C SER A 60 3.71 9.07 17.27
N ASP A 61 4.97 8.75 17.48
CA ASP A 61 5.95 9.63 18.13
C ASP A 61 6.70 10.46 17.07
N GLN A 62 6.58 11.77 17.10
CA GLN A 62 7.20 12.69 16.15
C GLN A 62 8.73 12.74 16.23
N ARG A 63 9.33 12.15 17.27
CA ARG A 63 10.78 11.96 17.35
C ARG A 63 11.30 10.94 16.34
N PHE A 64 10.42 10.15 15.74
CA PHE A 64 10.71 9.24 14.63
C PHE A 64 10.29 9.86 13.31
N SER A 65 11.23 10.50 12.65
CA SER A 65 11.04 11.27 11.41
C SER A 65 10.71 10.39 10.20
N ALA A 66 9.86 10.92 9.32
CA ALA A 66 9.56 10.35 8.00
C ALA A 66 10.35 11.03 6.87
N ARG A 67 11.17 12.05 7.16
CA ARG A 67 11.88 12.85 6.16
C ARG A 67 12.73 11.99 5.22
N GLY A 68 12.61 12.28 3.92
CA GLY A 68 13.29 11.54 2.87
C GLY A 68 14.82 11.69 2.91
N ASP A 69 15.32 12.89 3.20
CA ASP A 69 16.75 13.24 3.19
C ASP A 69 17.61 12.50 4.24
N ILE A 70 16.98 12.10 5.36
CA ILE A 70 17.65 11.38 6.45
C ILE A 70 17.21 9.91 6.57
N LYS A 71 16.27 9.48 5.72
CA LYS A 71 15.67 8.15 5.78
C LYS A 71 16.67 7.04 5.47
N LYS A 72 16.69 6.02 6.33
CA LYS A 72 17.36 4.75 6.08
C LYS A 72 16.34 3.74 5.57
N VAL A 73 16.62 3.10 4.43
CA VAL A 73 15.72 2.08 3.86
C VAL A 73 16.32 0.69 3.99
N PRO A 74 15.52 -0.33 4.35
CA PRO A 74 16.03 -1.67 4.64
C PRO A 74 16.18 -2.56 3.39
N PHE A 75 16.19 -1.97 2.20
CA PHE A 75 16.36 -2.65 0.91
C PHE A 75 17.40 -1.95 0.03
N GLU A 76 17.96 -2.70 -0.90
CA GLU A 76 18.98 -2.18 -1.81
C GLU A 76 18.37 -1.12 -2.73
N VAL A 77 19.06 0.01 -2.85
CA VAL A 77 18.78 1.04 -3.86
C VAL A 77 19.93 1.09 -4.85
N PRO A 78 19.72 1.42 -6.13
CA PRO A 78 20.79 1.52 -7.10
C PRO A 78 21.94 2.39 -6.58
N SER A 79 23.19 1.93 -6.78
CA SER A 79 24.38 2.61 -6.28
C SER A 79 24.41 4.08 -6.74
N GLY A 80 24.63 4.98 -5.79
CA GLY A 80 24.64 6.43 -6.03
C GLY A 80 23.26 7.08 -6.15
N SER A 81 22.15 6.32 -6.07
CA SER A 81 20.81 6.89 -6.03
C SER A 81 20.40 7.21 -4.58
N ARG A 82 19.82 8.38 -4.40
CA ARG A 82 19.13 8.77 -3.17
C ARG A 82 17.76 9.35 -3.54
N PRO A 83 16.82 8.46 -3.91
CA PRO A 83 15.57 8.88 -4.58
C PRO A 83 14.71 9.82 -3.73
N TRP A 84 14.97 9.89 -2.41
CA TRP A 84 14.24 10.75 -1.50
C TRP A 84 15.07 11.90 -0.90
N GLU A 85 16.33 12.11 -1.37
CA GLU A 85 17.16 13.21 -0.86
C GLU A 85 16.58 14.59 -1.24
N LYS A 86 16.03 14.68 -2.45
CA LYS A 86 15.28 15.87 -2.92
C LYS A 86 13.82 15.49 -3.10
N VAL A 87 13.03 15.73 -2.07
CA VAL A 87 11.59 15.44 -2.09
C VAL A 87 10.89 16.48 -2.98
N PRO A 88 10.18 16.07 -4.04
CA PRO A 88 9.41 17.02 -4.86
C PRO A 88 8.35 17.75 -4.02
N PRO A 89 7.98 19.00 -4.37
CA PRO A 89 6.84 19.66 -3.76
C PRO A 89 5.61 18.75 -3.79
N GLY A 90 4.79 18.75 -2.74
CA GLY A 90 3.59 17.93 -2.65
C GLY A 90 3.78 16.47 -2.22
N PHE A 91 5.01 15.93 -2.14
CA PHE A 91 5.28 14.55 -1.68
C PHE A 91 5.32 14.46 -0.15
N PHE A 92 4.24 14.82 0.49
CA PHE A 92 4.12 14.97 1.95
C PHE A 92 4.42 13.69 2.75
N MET A 93 4.38 12.50 2.14
CA MET A 93 4.71 11.24 2.81
C MET A 93 6.20 11.15 3.23
N HIS A 94 7.05 12.04 2.72
CA HIS A 94 8.47 12.15 3.04
C HIS A 94 8.80 13.44 3.80
N MET A 95 7.83 14.01 4.50
CA MET A 95 7.95 15.25 5.26
C MET A 95 7.49 15.06 6.70
N ASP A 96 8.01 15.87 7.59
CA ASP A 96 7.53 16.01 8.97
C ASP A 96 6.72 17.31 9.14
N PRO A 97 6.01 17.49 10.27
CA PRO A 97 5.44 18.79 10.62
C PRO A 97 6.52 19.89 10.66
N PRO A 98 6.23 21.14 10.25
CA PRO A 98 4.91 21.65 9.88
C PRO A 98 4.48 21.35 8.42
N ASP A 99 5.43 21.05 7.51
CA ASP A 99 5.16 20.90 6.07
C ASP A 99 4.17 19.77 5.79
N HIS A 100 4.40 18.58 6.38
CA HIS A 100 3.45 17.48 6.32
C HIS A 100 2.04 17.90 6.73
N THR A 101 1.92 18.64 7.85
CA THR A 101 0.62 19.05 8.41
C THR A 101 -0.14 19.98 7.46
N ARG A 102 0.57 20.88 6.77
CA ARG A 102 -0.01 21.79 5.78
C ARG A 102 -0.71 21.00 4.65
N TYR A 103 0.00 20.09 4.00
CA TYR A 103 -0.58 19.26 2.93
C TYR A 103 -1.68 18.34 3.45
N ARG A 104 -1.44 17.68 4.58
CA ARG A 104 -2.39 16.71 5.15
C ARG A 104 -3.72 17.35 5.49
N ARG A 105 -3.72 18.58 6.04
CA ARG A 105 -4.94 19.34 6.35
C ARG A 105 -5.78 19.58 5.11
N LEU A 106 -5.18 20.06 4.02
CA LEU A 106 -5.85 20.33 2.75
C LEU A 106 -6.44 19.06 2.14
N LEU A 107 -5.65 18.00 2.09
CA LEU A 107 -6.04 16.72 1.51
C LEU A 107 -7.11 16.00 2.33
N THR A 108 -7.06 16.03 3.66
CA THR A 108 -8.08 15.38 4.49
C THR A 108 -9.48 15.93 4.19
N GLY A 109 -9.60 17.21 3.87
CA GLY A 109 -10.86 17.82 3.42
C GLY A 109 -11.40 17.27 2.10
N GLN A 110 -10.54 16.66 1.28
CA GLN A 110 -10.91 16.08 -0.01
C GLN A 110 -11.27 14.57 0.09
N PHE A 111 -10.76 13.84 1.10
CA PHE A 111 -11.03 12.41 1.33
C PHE A 111 -12.18 12.19 2.33
N THR A 112 -13.29 12.91 2.14
CA THR A 112 -14.45 12.81 3.04
C THR A 112 -15.28 11.56 2.76
N VAL A 113 -15.99 11.06 3.79
CA VAL A 113 -16.95 9.94 3.64
C VAL A 113 -17.97 10.22 2.54
N ARG A 114 -18.43 11.49 2.44
CA ARG A 114 -19.40 11.91 1.40
C ARG A 114 -18.82 11.72 0.00
N ARG A 115 -17.57 12.17 -0.25
CA ARG A 115 -16.91 12.02 -1.57
C ARG A 115 -16.65 10.56 -1.91
N MET A 116 -16.22 9.76 -0.93
CA MET A 116 -16.03 8.31 -1.13
C MET A 116 -17.34 7.62 -1.52
N LYS A 117 -18.45 7.93 -0.85
CA LYS A 117 -19.77 7.44 -1.23
C LYS A 117 -20.22 7.89 -2.62
N ALA A 118 -19.88 9.10 -3.03
CA ALA A 118 -20.22 9.60 -4.36
C ALA A 118 -19.45 8.86 -5.47
N LEU A 119 -18.28 8.29 -5.17
CA LEU A 119 -17.49 7.49 -6.10
C LEU A 119 -17.97 6.03 -6.19
N GLU A 120 -18.70 5.50 -5.19
CA GLU A 120 -19.16 4.10 -5.17
C GLU A 120 -19.84 3.67 -6.49
N PRO A 121 -20.85 4.39 -7.02
CA PRO A 121 -21.53 3.98 -8.26
C PRO A 121 -20.58 3.88 -9.45
N ARG A 122 -19.57 4.76 -9.52
CA ARG A 122 -18.60 4.74 -10.60
C ARG A 122 -17.61 3.59 -10.47
N ILE A 123 -17.18 3.27 -9.25
CA ILE A 123 -16.33 2.11 -8.97
C ILE A 123 -17.10 0.81 -9.27
N GLU A 124 -18.39 0.75 -8.95
CA GLU A 124 -19.27 -0.37 -9.31
C GLU A 124 -19.35 -0.54 -10.83
N GLU A 125 -19.60 0.54 -11.57
CA GLU A 125 -19.65 0.51 -13.04
C GLU A 125 -18.32 0.03 -13.66
N ILE A 126 -17.18 0.57 -13.21
CA ILE A 126 -15.85 0.15 -13.64
C ILE A 126 -15.65 -1.35 -13.36
N THR A 127 -16.02 -1.81 -12.18
CA THR A 127 -15.89 -3.20 -11.77
C THR A 127 -16.73 -4.13 -12.65
N GLU A 128 -18.01 -3.81 -12.87
CA GLU A 128 -18.89 -4.63 -13.72
C GLU A 128 -18.41 -4.65 -15.18
N GLN A 129 -17.94 -3.54 -15.74
CA GLN A 129 -17.38 -3.49 -17.10
C GLN A 129 -16.21 -4.46 -17.26
N HIS A 130 -15.32 -4.56 -16.28
CA HIS A 130 -14.20 -5.50 -16.32
C HIS A 130 -14.63 -6.97 -16.13
N LEU A 131 -15.65 -7.21 -15.31
CA LEU A 131 -16.23 -8.55 -15.18
C LEU A 131 -16.95 -9.00 -16.46
N ASP A 132 -17.69 -8.09 -17.12
CA ASP A 132 -18.33 -8.37 -18.42
C ASP A 132 -17.27 -8.73 -19.49
N GLU A 133 -16.16 -8.01 -19.51
CA GLU A 133 -15.06 -8.29 -20.45
C GLU A 133 -14.40 -9.66 -20.15
N MET A 134 -14.17 -9.99 -18.88
CA MET A 134 -13.66 -11.30 -18.47
C MET A 134 -14.62 -12.42 -18.91
N GLU A 135 -15.93 -12.26 -18.65
CA GLU A 135 -16.95 -13.23 -19.03
C GLU A 135 -17.02 -13.42 -20.55
N ARG A 136 -16.92 -12.32 -21.32
CA ARG A 136 -16.90 -12.34 -22.80
C ARG A 136 -15.68 -13.06 -23.37
N GLN A 137 -14.50 -12.88 -22.75
CA GLN A 137 -13.26 -13.56 -23.17
C GLN A 137 -13.25 -15.04 -22.78
N GLY A 138 -13.92 -15.38 -21.67
CA GLY A 138 -13.99 -16.73 -21.12
C GLY A 138 -12.71 -17.15 -20.38
N PRO A 139 -12.81 -18.24 -19.59
CA PRO A 139 -11.69 -18.79 -18.85
C PRO A 139 -10.70 -19.57 -19.76
N PRO A 140 -9.39 -19.68 -19.39
CA PRO A 140 -8.79 -19.04 -18.23
C PRO A 140 -8.46 -17.57 -18.49
N ALA A 141 -8.52 -16.75 -17.44
CA ALA A 141 -8.12 -15.36 -17.49
C ALA A 141 -7.00 -15.07 -16.48
N ASP A 142 -6.10 -14.13 -16.79
CA ASP A 142 -5.19 -13.58 -15.80
C ASP A 142 -5.88 -12.42 -15.07
N LEU A 143 -6.23 -12.65 -13.81
CA LEU A 143 -6.99 -11.67 -13.00
C LEU A 143 -6.23 -10.35 -12.80
N VAL A 144 -4.89 -10.37 -12.86
CA VAL A 144 -4.10 -9.15 -12.59
C VAL A 144 -4.37 -8.09 -13.65
N PRO A 145 -4.10 -8.30 -14.96
CA PRO A 145 -4.38 -7.30 -15.99
C PRO A 145 -5.88 -7.15 -16.30
N ALA A 146 -6.69 -8.20 -16.11
CA ALA A 146 -8.11 -8.15 -16.47
C ALA A 146 -8.97 -7.41 -15.43
N PHE A 147 -8.57 -7.42 -14.15
CA PHE A 147 -9.40 -6.95 -13.05
C PHE A 147 -8.64 -6.15 -11.99
N ALA A 148 -7.56 -6.69 -11.43
CA ALA A 148 -6.92 -6.12 -10.26
C ALA A 148 -6.23 -4.78 -10.54
N LEU A 149 -5.59 -4.61 -11.69
CA LEU A 149 -4.89 -3.38 -12.09
C LEU A 149 -5.85 -2.28 -12.59
N PRO A 150 -6.82 -2.55 -13.50
CA PRO A 150 -7.61 -1.48 -14.08
C PRO A 150 -8.58 -0.81 -13.11
N ILE A 151 -9.14 -1.53 -12.14
CA ILE A 151 -10.12 -0.96 -11.21
C ILE A 151 -9.53 0.20 -10.41
N PRO A 152 -8.46 0.04 -9.61
CA PRO A 152 -7.88 1.16 -8.85
C PRO A 152 -7.27 2.24 -9.76
N SER A 153 -6.73 1.87 -10.91
CA SER A 153 -6.23 2.84 -11.90
C SER A 153 -7.32 3.79 -12.40
N LEU A 154 -8.49 3.25 -12.72
CA LEU A 154 -9.62 4.06 -13.16
C LEU A 154 -10.28 4.82 -12.01
N ALA A 155 -10.36 4.22 -10.81
CA ALA A 155 -10.90 4.86 -9.64
C ALA A 155 -10.08 6.09 -9.20
N ILE A 156 -8.74 6.01 -9.23
CA ILE A 156 -7.89 7.18 -8.92
C ILE A 156 -8.00 8.26 -10.01
N CYS A 157 -8.20 7.86 -11.27
CA CYS A 157 -8.47 8.81 -12.35
C CYS A 157 -9.79 9.59 -12.13
N GLU A 158 -10.85 8.91 -11.67
CA GLU A 158 -12.11 9.57 -11.27
C GLU A 158 -11.88 10.57 -10.15
N LEU A 159 -11.18 10.18 -9.10
CA LEU A 159 -10.91 11.04 -7.96
C LEU A 159 -10.13 12.31 -8.34
N LEU A 160 -9.13 12.17 -9.24
CA LEU A 160 -8.29 13.29 -9.70
C LEU A 160 -8.95 14.14 -10.76
N GLY A 161 -10.06 13.70 -11.36
CA GLY A 161 -10.73 14.37 -12.46
C GLY A 161 -10.00 14.22 -13.80
N VAL A 162 -9.34 13.07 -14.05
CA VAL A 162 -8.67 12.78 -15.32
C VAL A 162 -9.72 12.55 -16.42
N PRO A 163 -9.68 13.33 -17.55
CA PRO A 163 -10.60 13.15 -18.67
C PRO A 163 -10.54 11.73 -19.24
N TYR A 164 -11.69 11.20 -19.63
CA TYR A 164 -11.81 9.81 -20.09
C TYR A 164 -10.82 9.47 -21.23
N GLY A 165 -10.61 10.38 -22.17
CA GLY A 165 -9.68 10.17 -23.30
C GLY A 165 -8.20 10.03 -22.88
N GLU A 166 -7.81 10.57 -21.73
CA GLU A 166 -6.42 10.54 -21.24
C GLU A 166 -6.11 9.33 -20.35
N ARG A 167 -7.14 8.61 -19.87
CA ARG A 167 -6.99 7.50 -18.91
C ARG A 167 -6.12 6.38 -19.44
N ARG A 168 -6.21 6.08 -20.75
CA ARG A 168 -5.40 5.03 -21.36
C ARG A 168 -3.91 5.39 -21.36
N ARG A 169 -3.55 6.61 -21.76
CA ARG A 169 -2.15 7.09 -21.71
C ARG A 169 -1.59 6.97 -20.31
N PHE A 170 -2.39 7.33 -19.33
CA PHE A 170 -2.07 7.24 -17.94
C PHE A 170 -1.82 5.79 -17.46
N GLN A 171 -2.71 4.85 -17.82
CA GLN A 171 -2.56 3.43 -17.50
C GLN A 171 -1.31 2.82 -18.15
N ASP A 172 -1.02 3.17 -19.40
CA ASP A 172 0.14 2.66 -20.14
C ASP A 172 1.45 3.06 -19.46
N HIS A 173 1.60 4.33 -19.03
CA HIS A 173 2.77 4.80 -18.29
C HIS A 173 2.86 4.19 -16.89
N SER A 174 1.75 4.13 -16.17
CA SER A 174 1.70 3.48 -14.84
C SER A 174 2.11 2.01 -14.93
N THR A 175 1.63 1.29 -15.93
CA THR A 175 2.00 -0.11 -16.18
C THR A 175 3.51 -0.24 -16.45
N THR A 176 4.12 0.70 -17.17
CA THR A 176 5.58 0.70 -17.44
C THR A 176 6.37 0.88 -16.15
N VAL A 177 5.94 1.79 -15.27
CA VAL A 177 6.58 2.00 -13.95
C VAL A 177 6.50 0.73 -13.09
N MET A 178 5.39 -0.02 -13.15
CA MET A 178 5.11 -1.20 -12.33
C MET A 178 5.70 -2.49 -12.89
N ARG A 179 6.00 -2.52 -14.20
CA ARG A 179 6.41 -3.76 -14.88
C ARG A 179 7.79 -4.21 -14.43
N ILE A 180 7.88 -5.45 -13.94
CA ILE A 180 9.14 -6.12 -13.64
C ILE A 180 9.95 -6.25 -14.95
N GLY A 181 11.20 -5.80 -14.93
CA GLY A 181 12.11 -5.84 -16.09
C GLY A 181 12.10 -4.59 -16.96
N SER A 182 11.32 -3.55 -16.62
CA SER A 182 11.52 -2.22 -17.23
C SER A 182 12.90 -1.69 -16.88
N SER A 183 13.58 -1.09 -17.86
CA SER A 183 14.89 -0.45 -17.62
C SER A 183 14.73 0.83 -16.78
N GLY A 184 15.80 1.26 -16.11
CA GLY A 184 15.78 2.53 -15.36
C GLY A 184 15.43 3.74 -16.25
N GLU A 185 15.82 3.70 -17.53
CA GLU A 185 15.50 4.75 -18.52
C GLU A 185 13.98 4.74 -18.87
N GLU A 186 13.39 3.56 -19.11
CA GLU A 186 11.95 3.43 -19.36
C GLU A 186 11.13 3.89 -18.16
N VAL A 187 11.54 3.53 -16.95
CA VAL A 187 10.90 3.96 -15.71
C VAL A 187 10.99 5.48 -15.56
N ALA A 188 12.17 6.07 -15.75
CA ALA A 188 12.36 7.53 -15.66
C ALA A 188 11.52 8.28 -16.72
N ALA A 189 11.46 7.78 -17.95
CA ALA A 189 10.65 8.35 -19.02
C ALA A 189 9.14 8.26 -18.69
N ALA A 190 8.69 7.13 -18.14
CA ALA A 190 7.29 6.96 -17.73
C ALA A 190 6.93 7.90 -16.57
N PHE A 191 7.81 8.08 -15.58
CA PHE A 191 7.63 9.06 -14.52
C PHE A 191 7.52 10.50 -15.05
N ALA A 192 8.41 10.89 -15.97
CA ALA A 192 8.36 12.21 -16.60
C ALA A 192 7.07 12.42 -17.38
N ALA A 193 6.60 11.39 -18.11
CA ALA A 193 5.35 11.44 -18.84
C ALA A 193 4.12 11.58 -17.90
N ILE A 194 4.08 10.83 -16.80
CA ILE A 194 3.01 10.96 -15.79
C ILE A 194 3.04 12.37 -15.18
N TYR A 195 4.23 12.87 -14.83
CA TYR A 195 4.35 14.22 -14.29
C TYR A 195 3.80 15.28 -15.29
N GLY A 196 4.14 15.15 -16.57
CA GLY A 196 3.61 16.02 -17.64
C GLY A 196 2.09 15.96 -17.74
N LEU A 197 1.50 14.76 -17.73
CA LEU A 197 0.06 14.56 -17.76
C LEU A 197 -0.66 15.20 -16.56
N ILE A 198 -0.11 15.04 -15.36
CA ILE A 198 -0.70 15.65 -14.15
C ILE A 198 -0.55 17.17 -14.20
N HIS A 199 0.59 17.70 -14.68
CA HIS A 199 0.77 19.13 -14.86
C HIS A 199 -0.24 19.73 -15.86
N GLU A 200 -0.42 19.09 -17.03
CA GLU A 200 -1.44 19.48 -18.01
C GLU A 200 -2.85 19.44 -17.40
N LEU A 201 -3.15 18.42 -16.60
CA LEU A 201 -4.41 18.31 -15.88
C LEU A 201 -4.61 19.47 -14.89
N VAL A 202 -3.60 19.85 -14.11
CA VAL A 202 -3.65 21.03 -13.22
C VAL A 202 -3.98 22.29 -14.02
N GLN A 203 -3.31 22.51 -15.18
CA GLN A 203 -3.60 23.67 -16.05
C GLN A 203 -5.03 23.64 -16.61
N LEU A 204 -5.55 22.45 -16.93
CA LEU A 204 -6.94 22.30 -17.37
C LEU A 204 -7.92 22.66 -16.24
N LYS A 205 -7.67 22.15 -15.00
CA LYS A 205 -8.57 22.39 -13.87
C LYS A 205 -8.57 23.84 -13.36
N HIS A 206 -7.53 24.61 -13.63
CA HIS A 206 -7.56 26.06 -13.45
C HIS A 206 -8.56 26.75 -14.36
N LYS A 207 -8.73 26.26 -15.58
CA LYS A 207 -9.63 26.86 -16.61
C LYS A 207 -11.05 26.31 -16.51
N GLU A 208 -11.16 25.03 -16.26
CA GLU A 208 -12.40 24.25 -16.28
C GLU A 208 -12.50 23.42 -14.99
N PRO A 209 -12.81 24.06 -13.84
CA PRO A 209 -12.95 23.36 -12.58
C PRO A 209 -14.19 22.46 -12.57
N GLU A 210 -14.04 21.26 -11.99
CA GLU A 210 -15.11 20.27 -11.84
C GLU A 210 -15.20 19.82 -10.36
N ASP A 211 -16.14 18.89 -10.05
CA ASP A 211 -16.22 18.29 -8.71
C ASP A 211 -15.21 17.14 -8.54
N ASP A 212 -13.92 17.47 -8.60
CA ASP A 212 -12.80 16.55 -8.42
C ASP A 212 -11.83 17.04 -7.33
N LEU A 213 -10.82 16.21 -6.98
CA LEU A 213 -9.87 16.52 -5.96
C LEU A 213 -8.96 17.70 -6.33
N LEU A 214 -8.43 17.72 -7.57
CA LEU A 214 -7.52 18.78 -8.00
C LEU A 214 -8.23 20.13 -8.06
N SER A 215 -9.44 20.20 -8.61
CA SER A 215 -10.26 21.42 -8.59
C SER A 215 -10.53 21.91 -7.17
N GLY A 216 -10.83 20.97 -6.26
CA GLY A 216 -11.04 21.29 -4.84
C GLY A 216 -9.78 21.85 -4.16
N LEU A 217 -8.59 21.34 -4.50
CA LEU A 217 -7.32 21.86 -3.98
C LEU A 217 -6.97 23.22 -4.58
N ILE A 218 -7.14 23.40 -5.88
CA ILE A 218 -6.95 24.68 -6.58
C ILE A 218 -7.81 25.77 -5.95
N ALA A 219 -9.06 25.47 -5.66
CA ALA A 219 -10.00 26.42 -5.06
C ALA A 219 -9.57 26.91 -3.66
N THR A 220 -8.67 26.20 -2.98
CA THR A 220 -8.12 26.68 -1.68
C THR A 220 -7.20 27.88 -1.83
N GLY A 221 -6.53 28.02 -2.99
CA GLY A 221 -5.52 29.06 -3.23
C GLY A 221 -4.23 28.93 -2.40
N GLU A 222 -4.05 27.79 -1.68
CA GLU A 222 -2.93 27.58 -0.77
C GLU A 222 -1.74 26.81 -1.37
N LEU A 223 -1.89 26.28 -2.61
CA LEU A 223 -0.91 25.44 -3.28
C LEU A 223 -0.53 26.02 -4.64
N ASP A 224 0.75 25.96 -5.00
CA ASP A 224 1.21 26.27 -6.34
C ASP A 224 1.07 25.07 -7.30
N ASP A 225 1.32 25.30 -8.59
CA ASP A 225 1.16 24.26 -9.63
C ASP A 225 2.15 23.10 -9.46
N ALA A 226 3.34 23.35 -8.93
CA ALA A 226 4.33 22.30 -8.68
C ALA A 226 3.88 21.40 -7.52
N GLU A 227 3.33 21.99 -6.47
CA GLU A 227 2.75 21.28 -5.32
C GLU A 227 1.52 20.46 -5.73
N LEU A 228 0.61 21.04 -6.51
CA LEU A 228 -0.58 20.37 -7.06
C LEU A 228 -0.19 19.18 -7.96
N THR A 229 0.80 19.39 -8.84
CA THR A 229 1.32 18.33 -9.73
C THR A 229 1.95 17.20 -8.90
N GLY A 230 2.77 17.54 -7.90
CA GLY A 230 3.39 16.57 -7.03
C GLY A 230 2.38 15.77 -6.20
N ILE A 231 1.35 16.43 -5.66
CA ILE A 231 0.24 15.78 -4.96
C ILE A 231 -0.49 14.81 -5.90
N GLY A 232 -0.87 15.26 -7.09
CA GLY A 232 -1.56 14.41 -8.07
C GLY A 232 -0.74 13.18 -8.43
N MET A 233 0.57 13.35 -8.67
CA MET A 233 1.48 12.24 -8.94
C MET A 233 1.61 11.27 -7.76
N LEU A 234 1.76 11.79 -6.53
CA LEU A 234 1.84 10.96 -5.33
C LEU A 234 0.57 10.13 -5.13
N LEU A 235 -0.59 10.76 -5.24
CA LEU A 235 -1.88 10.06 -5.07
C LEU A 235 -2.09 8.98 -6.12
N LEU A 236 -1.71 9.26 -7.35
CA LEU A 236 -1.74 8.31 -8.43
C LEU A 236 -0.92 7.07 -8.13
N MET A 237 0.36 7.27 -7.84
CA MET A 237 1.29 6.17 -7.58
C MET A 237 0.85 5.36 -6.36
N ALA A 238 0.45 6.03 -5.27
CA ALA A 238 0.05 5.37 -4.04
C ALA A 238 -1.30 4.65 -4.17
N GLY A 239 -2.26 5.21 -4.90
CA GLY A 239 -3.61 4.66 -5.02
C GLY A 239 -3.72 3.47 -5.97
N HIS A 240 -2.91 3.43 -7.02
CA HIS A 240 -3.01 2.41 -8.05
C HIS A 240 -2.41 1.06 -7.60
N GLU A 241 -1.10 1.01 -7.31
CA GLU A 241 -0.38 -0.25 -7.09
C GLU A 241 -0.82 -0.97 -5.82
N THR A 242 -1.08 -0.24 -4.76
CA THR A 242 -1.37 -0.85 -3.45
C THR A 242 -2.71 -1.57 -3.45
N THR A 243 -3.75 -0.97 -4.01
CA THR A 243 -5.07 -1.60 -4.12
C THR A 243 -5.04 -2.76 -5.13
N ALA A 244 -4.34 -2.61 -6.26
CA ALA A 244 -4.16 -3.70 -7.24
C ALA A 244 -3.44 -4.91 -6.61
N SER A 245 -2.42 -4.66 -5.78
CA SER A 245 -1.71 -5.69 -5.03
C SER A 245 -2.63 -6.41 -4.05
N MET A 246 -3.49 -5.66 -3.35
CA MET A 246 -4.49 -6.27 -2.46
C MET A 246 -5.53 -7.06 -3.23
N LEU A 247 -6.04 -6.56 -4.35
CA LEU A 247 -7.04 -7.27 -5.16
C LEU A 247 -6.48 -8.60 -5.69
N SER A 248 -5.24 -8.62 -6.16
CA SER A 248 -4.62 -9.86 -6.67
C SER A 248 -4.28 -10.83 -5.53
N LEU A 249 -3.56 -10.39 -4.50
CA LEU A 249 -3.14 -11.24 -3.39
C LEU A 249 -4.31 -11.66 -2.51
N GLY A 250 -5.29 -10.77 -2.31
CA GLY A 250 -6.50 -11.08 -1.54
C GLY A 250 -7.40 -12.09 -2.24
N THR A 251 -7.55 -12.01 -3.56
CA THR A 251 -8.26 -13.06 -4.32
C THR A 251 -7.52 -14.40 -4.22
N TYR A 252 -6.18 -14.39 -4.36
CA TYR A 252 -5.38 -15.60 -4.14
C TYR A 252 -5.59 -16.17 -2.74
N ALA A 253 -5.58 -15.33 -1.70
CA ALA A 253 -5.83 -15.77 -0.33
C ALA A 253 -7.24 -16.37 -0.15
N LEU A 254 -8.27 -15.72 -0.68
CA LEU A 254 -9.66 -16.22 -0.63
C LEU A 254 -9.79 -17.56 -1.34
N LEU A 255 -9.18 -17.74 -2.52
CA LEU A 255 -9.21 -19.02 -3.26
C LEU A 255 -8.43 -20.13 -2.55
N ARG A 256 -7.53 -19.81 -1.62
CA ARG A 256 -6.85 -20.76 -0.72
C ARG A 256 -7.65 -21.10 0.53
N HIS A 257 -8.75 -20.38 0.80
CA HIS A 257 -9.64 -20.57 1.95
C HIS A 257 -11.10 -20.71 1.50
N PRO A 258 -11.46 -21.82 0.82
CA PRO A 258 -12.78 -22.00 0.22
C PRO A 258 -13.92 -21.98 1.26
N GLU A 259 -13.65 -22.34 2.50
CA GLU A 259 -14.58 -22.23 3.63
C GLU A 259 -14.96 -20.78 3.93
N GLU A 260 -14.01 -19.86 3.82
CA GLU A 260 -14.26 -18.44 4.04
C GLU A 260 -15.02 -17.82 2.85
N VAL A 261 -14.71 -18.27 1.61
CA VAL A 261 -15.48 -17.86 0.42
C VAL A 261 -16.94 -18.34 0.54
N LYS A 262 -17.16 -19.55 1.05
CA LYS A 262 -18.52 -20.05 1.30
C LYS A 262 -19.28 -19.16 2.30
N ARG A 263 -18.66 -18.78 3.41
CA ARG A 263 -19.25 -17.85 4.38
C ARG A 263 -19.62 -16.49 3.76
N LEU A 264 -18.75 -15.94 2.92
CA LEU A 264 -19.00 -14.67 2.20
C LEU A 264 -20.16 -14.77 1.22
N ARG A 265 -20.39 -15.94 0.62
CA ARG A 265 -21.54 -16.18 -0.25
C ARG A 265 -22.84 -16.32 0.52
N GLU A 266 -22.80 -17.00 1.67
CA GLU A 266 -23.95 -17.19 2.56
C GLU A 266 -24.37 -15.86 3.23
N ASP A 267 -23.38 -15.01 3.57
CA ASP A 267 -23.60 -13.68 4.14
C ASP A 267 -22.72 -12.61 3.46
N PRO A 268 -23.20 -11.99 2.38
CA PRO A 268 -22.46 -10.94 1.68
C PRO A 268 -22.18 -9.68 2.52
N THR A 269 -22.83 -9.49 3.67
CA THR A 269 -22.54 -8.36 4.56
C THR A 269 -21.16 -8.45 5.20
N LEU A 270 -20.56 -9.64 5.21
CA LEU A 270 -19.22 -9.90 5.71
C LEU A 270 -18.10 -9.33 4.80
N PHE A 271 -18.36 -8.96 3.54
CA PHE A 271 -17.32 -8.43 2.66
C PHE A 271 -16.60 -7.21 3.22
N GLY A 272 -17.29 -6.35 3.95
CA GLY A 272 -16.65 -5.21 4.63
C GLY A 272 -15.62 -5.67 5.67
N ASN A 273 -15.97 -6.65 6.49
CA ASN A 273 -15.07 -7.22 7.50
C ASN A 273 -13.96 -8.07 6.87
N ALA A 274 -14.27 -8.80 5.80
CA ALA A 274 -13.29 -9.58 5.05
C ALA A 274 -12.17 -8.71 4.46
N VAL A 275 -12.48 -7.50 3.97
CA VAL A 275 -11.48 -6.52 3.53
C VAL A 275 -10.53 -6.16 4.68
N GLU A 276 -11.05 -5.86 5.87
CA GLU A 276 -10.22 -5.55 7.03
C GLU A 276 -9.34 -6.74 7.45
N GLU A 277 -9.88 -7.96 7.41
CA GLU A 277 -9.11 -9.16 7.72
C GLU A 277 -8.05 -9.46 6.64
N LEU A 278 -8.37 -9.33 5.35
CA LEU A 278 -7.38 -9.43 4.28
C LEU A 278 -6.24 -8.42 4.46
N MET A 279 -6.58 -7.16 4.79
CA MET A 279 -5.59 -6.12 5.07
C MET A 279 -4.68 -6.49 6.24
N ARG A 280 -5.25 -6.98 7.35
CA ARG A 280 -4.49 -7.43 8.52
C ARG A 280 -3.60 -8.63 8.16
N TYR A 281 -4.20 -9.66 7.57
CA TYR A 281 -3.58 -10.96 7.34
C TYR A 281 -2.44 -10.89 6.33
N LEU A 282 -2.62 -10.19 5.23
CA LEU A 282 -1.66 -10.13 4.13
C LEU A 282 -0.59 -9.05 4.35
N THR A 283 -0.99 -7.85 4.75
CA THR A 283 -0.12 -6.68 4.97
C THR A 283 0.96 -6.57 3.88
N ILE A 284 0.58 -6.05 2.71
CA ILE A 284 1.39 -6.07 1.48
C ILE A 284 2.70 -5.27 1.54
N ALA A 285 2.85 -4.31 2.49
CA ALA A 285 4.08 -3.51 2.65
C ALA A 285 5.24 -4.40 3.15
N GLN A 286 6.02 -4.96 2.22
CA GLN A 286 7.00 -6.01 2.52
C GLN A 286 8.18 -5.51 3.33
N PHE A 287 8.71 -4.33 3.00
CA PHE A 287 9.89 -3.77 3.67
C PHE A 287 9.55 -2.93 4.90
N GLY A 288 8.28 -2.95 5.35
CA GLY A 288 7.82 -2.19 6.50
C GLY A 288 7.79 -0.67 6.27
N VAL A 289 7.76 0.07 7.38
CA VAL A 289 7.71 1.55 7.37
C VAL A 289 8.98 2.09 8.01
N PRO A 290 9.89 2.71 7.22
CA PRO A 290 11.12 3.27 7.75
C PRO A 290 10.87 4.62 8.45
N ARG A 291 11.64 4.83 9.53
CA ARG A 291 11.75 6.08 10.29
C ARG A 291 13.22 6.33 10.63
N THR A 292 13.53 7.56 11.05
CA THR A 292 14.84 7.92 11.60
C THR A 292 14.64 8.64 12.92
N ALA A 293 15.33 8.21 13.98
CA ALA A 293 15.26 8.88 15.27
C ALA A 293 15.92 10.25 15.20
N LEU A 294 15.24 11.30 15.66
CA LEU A 294 15.77 12.67 15.70
C LEU A 294 16.57 12.96 16.98
N GLU A 295 16.31 12.20 18.03
CA GLU A 295 16.99 12.29 19.32
C GLU A 295 17.08 10.91 19.96
N ASP A 296 17.79 10.77 21.06
CA ASP A 296 17.87 9.52 21.82
C ASP A 296 16.50 9.17 22.40
N VAL A 297 15.99 7.97 22.08
CA VAL A 297 14.68 7.48 22.52
C VAL A 297 14.80 6.09 23.12
N GLU A 298 14.25 5.90 24.33
CA GLU A 298 14.10 4.57 24.91
C GLU A 298 12.82 3.89 24.40
N LEU A 299 12.98 2.67 23.84
CA LEU A 299 11.88 1.85 23.33
C LEU A 299 12.07 0.40 23.74
N GLU A 300 11.12 -0.16 24.53
CA GLU A 300 11.17 -1.54 25.02
C GLU A 300 12.54 -1.91 25.65
N GLY A 301 13.10 -1.01 26.47
CA GLY A 301 14.39 -1.18 27.15
C GLY A 301 15.62 -1.05 26.24
N LYS A 302 15.46 -0.66 24.99
CA LYS A 302 16.55 -0.36 24.04
C LYS A 302 16.72 1.13 23.89
N LEU A 303 17.95 1.63 23.89
CA LEU A 303 18.28 3.01 23.61
C LEU A 303 18.52 3.17 22.10
N ILE A 304 17.55 3.77 21.41
CA ILE A 304 17.66 4.15 20.00
C ILE A 304 18.35 5.51 19.95
N LYS A 305 19.47 5.60 19.26
CA LYS A 305 20.26 6.83 19.17
C LYS A 305 19.73 7.78 18.10
N ALA A 306 19.94 9.09 18.30
CA ALA A 306 19.73 10.08 17.27
C ALA A 306 20.47 9.69 15.97
N GLY A 307 19.77 9.69 14.84
CA GLY A 307 20.28 9.25 13.53
C GLY A 307 20.09 7.78 13.22
N ASP A 308 19.68 6.94 14.19
CA ASP A 308 19.38 5.53 13.93
C ASP A 308 18.17 5.36 13.02
N GLY A 309 18.31 4.46 12.05
CA GLY A 309 17.18 3.97 11.26
C GLY A 309 16.30 3.01 12.09
N VAL A 310 14.99 3.16 11.99
CA VAL A 310 14.00 2.29 12.64
C VAL A 310 13.01 1.81 11.61
N THR A 311 13.00 0.51 11.33
CA THR A 311 12.04 -0.10 10.41
C THR A 311 10.92 -0.79 11.18
N VAL A 312 9.68 -0.38 10.97
CA VAL A 312 8.50 -0.99 11.58
C VAL A 312 7.93 -2.04 10.64
N SER A 313 7.99 -3.31 11.03
CA SER A 313 7.35 -4.40 10.28
C SER A 313 5.84 -4.44 10.58
N LEU A 314 5.04 -3.86 9.68
CA LEU A 314 3.59 -3.90 9.79
C LEU A 314 3.06 -5.33 9.70
N ALA A 315 3.68 -6.17 8.87
CA ALA A 315 3.31 -7.58 8.72
C ALA A 315 3.50 -8.36 10.03
N ALA A 316 4.60 -8.14 10.75
CA ALA A 316 4.81 -8.74 12.06
C ALA A 316 3.82 -8.21 13.10
N ALA A 317 3.60 -6.89 13.13
CA ALA A 317 2.70 -6.26 14.08
C ALA A 317 1.23 -6.67 13.89
N ASN A 318 0.79 -6.88 12.65
CA ASN A 318 -0.57 -7.34 12.33
C ASN A 318 -0.80 -8.84 12.60
N ARG A 319 0.27 -9.59 12.86
CA ARG A 319 0.23 -11.00 13.29
C ARG A 319 0.56 -11.15 14.78
N ASP A 320 0.45 -10.07 15.57
CA ASP A 320 0.73 -10.10 17.02
C ASP A 320 -0.41 -10.78 17.80
N PRO A 321 -0.16 -11.96 18.41
CA PRO A 321 -1.19 -12.69 19.16
C PRO A 321 -1.63 -11.94 20.43
N GLY A 322 -0.79 -11.07 20.98
CA GLY A 322 -1.16 -10.21 22.10
C GLY A 322 -2.25 -9.20 21.73
N ARG A 323 -2.45 -8.93 20.43
CA ARG A 323 -3.47 -8.03 19.93
C ARG A 323 -4.65 -8.77 19.26
N PHE A 324 -4.37 -9.83 18.50
CA PHE A 324 -5.35 -10.46 17.61
C PHE A 324 -5.66 -11.94 17.96
N GLY A 325 -5.19 -12.44 19.12
CA GLY A 325 -5.40 -13.82 19.53
C GLY A 325 -4.72 -14.81 18.57
N ASP A 326 -5.47 -15.71 17.94
CA ASP A 326 -4.98 -16.59 16.88
C ASP A 326 -4.70 -15.79 15.60
N ALA A 327 -3.65 -14.96 15.65
CA ALA A 327 -3.33 -13.98 14.63
C ALA A 327 -2.88 -14.59 13.29
N ASP A 328 -2.44 -15.85 13.29
CA ASP A 328 -1.94 -16.54 12.11
C ASP A 328 -3.05 -17.27 11.33
N SER A 329 -4.27 -17.40 11.88
CA SER A 329 -5.43 -17.85 11.10
C SER A 329 -6.08 -16.71 10.32
N PHE A 330 -6.63 -17.07 9.15
CA PHE A 330 -7.47 -16.19 8.35
C PHE A 330 -8.95 -16.45 8.67
N ASP A 331 -9.69 -15.43 9.06
CA ASP A 331 -11.10 -15.54 9.47
C ASP A 331 -11.85 -14.26 9.10
N VAL A 332 -12.72 -14.30 8.09
CA VAL A 332 -13.51 -13.15 7.62
C VAL A 332 -14.50 -12.63 8.66
N GLY A 333 -14.77 -13.37 9.72
CA GLY A 333 -15.59 -12.94 10.86
C GLY A 333 -14.82 -12.31 12.01
N ARG A 334 -13.48 -12.29 11.95
CA ARG A 334 -12.62 -11.76 13.01
C ARG A 334 -12.83 -10.27 13.26
N SER A 335 -12.78 -9.86 14.53
CA SER A 335 -12.63 -8.43 14.87
C SER A 335 -11.19 -7.98 14.63
N THR A 336 -10.99 -7.13 13.62
CA THR A 336 -9.68 -6.66 13.17
C THR A 336 -9.36 -5.24 13.62
N SER A 337 -10.18 -4.67 14.50
CA SER A 337 -10.01 -3.30 14.99
C SER A 337 -8.58 -3.05 15.48
N GLY A 338 -7.97 -2.00 14.95
CA GLY A 338 -6.61 -1.57 15.31
C GLY A 338 -5.50 -2.25 14.53
N HIS A 339 -5.78 -2.99 13.44
CA HIS A 339 -4.72 -3.40 12.52
C HIS A 339 -4.01 -2.18 11.92
N MET A 340 -2.75 -2.34 11.58
CA MET A 340 -1.90 -1.27 11.08
C MET A 340 -1.51 -1.45 9.60
N ALA A 341 -2.32 -2.15 8.80
CA ALA A 341 -2.04 -2.29 7.38
C ALA A 341 -2.02 -0.93 6.63
N PHE A 342 -2.77 0.03 7.13
CA PHE A 342 -2.74 1.43 6.68
C PHE A 342 -1.76 2.31 7.47
N SER A 343 -0.77 1.72 8.17
CA SER A 343 0.11 2.44 9.10
C SER A 343 -0.66 3.05 10.29
N TYR A 344 -0.04 3.95 11.03
CA TYR A 344 -0.60 4.61 12.19
C TYR A 344 -0.02 6.02 12.38
N GLY A 345 -0.67 6.87 13.18
CA GLY A 345 -0.21 8.23 13.47
C GLY A 345 -0.47 9.22 12.33
N ILE A 346 0.31 10.30 12.30
CA ILE A 346 0.10 11.40 11.34
C ILE A 346 0.25 10.98 9.87
N HIS A 347 1.05 9.94 9.60
CA HIS A 347 1.26 9.35 8.29
C HIS A 347 0.33 8.15 7.98
N GLN A 348 -0.73 7.94 8.76
CA GLN A 348 -1.72 6.93 8.41
C GLN A 348 -2.26 7.17 6.99
N CYS A 349 -2.45 6.09 6.23
CA CYS A 349 -2.86 6.16 4.83
C CYS A 349 -4.03 7.13 4.61
N LEU A 350 -3.84 8.11 3.73
CA LEU A 350 -4.86 9.08 3.38
C LEU A 350 -6.02 8.43 2.61
N GLY A 351 -5.67 7.54 1.65
CA GLY A 351 -6.63 6.86 0.77
C GLY A 351 -7.32 5.64 1.39
N GLN A 352 -7.16 5.39 2.69
CA GLN A 352 -7.66 4.18 3.33
C GLN A 352 -9.17 3.92 3.15
N GLN A 353 -9.98 4.97 3.06
CA GLN A 353 -11.43 4.81 2.85
C GLN A 353 -11.74 4.43 1.40
N MET A 354 -11.03 5.03 0.44
CA MET A 354 -11.16 4.69 -0.98
C MET A 354 -10.77 3.23 -1.23
N ALA A 355 -9.61 2.81 -0.72
CA ALA A 355 -9.15 1.43 -0.84
C ALA A 355 -10.16 0.41 -0.26
N ARG A 356 -10.80 0.72 0.87
CA ARG A 356 -11.86 -0.12 1.44
C ARG A 356 -13.08 -0.23 0.53
N VAL A 357 -13.51 0.89 -0.03
CA VAL A 357 -14.65 0.92 -0.96
C VAL A 357 -14.33 0.09 -2.20
N GLU A 358 -13.18 0.33 -2.83
CA GLU A 358 -12.73 -0.41 -4.01
C GLU A 358 -12.67 -1.92 -3.76
N MET A 359 -11.99 -2.35 -2.70
CA MET A 359 -11.84 -3.77 -2.37
C MET A 359 -13.19 -4.42 -2.04
N ARG A 360 -14.06 -3.75 -1.27
CA ARG A 360 -15.39 -4.27 -0.92
C ARG A 360 -16.24 -4.48 -2.18
N ILE A 361 -16.28 -3.50 -3.07
CA ILE A 361 -17.03 -3.59 -4.32
C ILE A 361 -16.46 -4.69 -5.21
N ALA A 362 -15.13 -4.66 -5.45
CA ALA A 362 -14.47 -5.58 -6.34
C ALA A 362 -14.59 -7.04 -5.89
N TYR A 363 -14.29 -7.37 -4.63
CA TYR A 363 -14.42 -8.75 -4.15
C TYR A 363 -15.88 -9.22 -4.15
N SER A 364 -16.82 -8.39 -3.69
CA SER A 364 -18.24 -8.75 -3.68
C SER A 364 -18.74 -9.03 -5.09
N ALA A 365 -18.41 -8.19 -6.07
CA ALA A 365 -18.82 -8.36 -7.46
C ALA A 365 -18.16 -9.59 -8.10
N LEU A 366 -16.86 -9.81 -7.89
CA LEU A 366 -16.10 -10.92 -8.44
C LEU A 366 -16.69 -12.28 -8.01
N PHE A 367 -16.86 -12.48 -6.69
CA PHE A 367 -17.37 -13.74 -6.15
C PHE A 367 -18.89 -13.95 -6.35
N ARG A 368 -19.63 -12.88 -6.61
CA ARG A 368 -21.03 -12.96 -7.07
C ARG A 368 -21.14 -13.36 -8.52
N ARG A 369 -20.31 -12.77 -9.43
CA ARG A 369 -20.34 -13.02 -10.87
C ARG A 369 -19.81 -14.42 -11.19
N PHE A 370 -18.74 -14.85 -10.52
CA PHE A 370 -18.11 -16.13 -10.75
C PHE A 370 -18.14 -17.01 -9.48
N PRO A 371 -19.29 -17.67 -9.21
CA PRO A 371 -19.43 -18.47 -7.99
C PRO A 371 -18.49 -19.70 -7.97
N ASP A 372 -18.04 -20.20 -9.12
CA ASP A 372 -17.10 -21.31 -9.24
C ASP A 372 -15.66 -20.87 -9.51
N LEU A 373 -15.35 -19.61 -9.21
CA LEU A 373 -14.01 -19.05 -9.38
C LEU A 373 -12.97 -19.90 -8.63
N ARG A 374 -11.93 -20.30 -9.35
CA ARG A 374 -10.82 -21.11 -8.85
C ARG A 374 -9.51 -20.72 -9.52
N LEU A 375 -8.39 -21.13 -8.95
CA LEU A 375 -7.10 -21.04 -9.65
C LEU A 375 -7.11 -21.97 -10.87
N ALA A 376 -6.55 -21.50 -11.99
CA ALA A 376 -6.38 -22.27 -13.19
C ALA A 376 -5.01 -22.98 -13.26
N VAL A 377 -4.19 -22.83 -12.23
CA VAL A 377 -2.86 -23.42 -12.04
C VAL A 377 -2.74 -23.97 -10.62
N ASP A 378 -1.71 -24.78 -10.37
CA ASP A 378 -1.37 -25.17 -8.99
C ASP A 378 -1.12 -23.91 -8.16
N PRO A 379 -1.66 -23.83 -6.93
CA PRO A 379 -1.43 -22.69 -6.07
C PRO A 379 0.06 -22.31 -5.88
N ASP A 380 0.95 -23.29 -5.83
CA ASP A 380 2.39 -23.05 -5.64
C ASP A 380 3.09 -22.56 -6.93
N GLU A 381 2.40 -22.61 -8.09
CA GLU A 381 2.86 -22.05 -9.37
C GLU A 381 2.46 -20.58 -9.56
N VAL A 382 1.65 -19.99 -8.66
CA VAL A 382 1.28 -18.58 -8.75
C VAL A 382 2.52 -17.73 -8.49
N PRO A 383 2.98 -16.93 -9.49
CA PRO A 383 4.20 -16.14 -9.31
C PRO A 383 3.93 -14.92 -8.43
N LEU A 384 4.70 -14.79 -7.35
CA LEU A 384 4.60 -13.72 -6.37
C LEU A 384 5.80 -12.77 -6.47
N ARG A 385 5.57 -11.48 -6.25
CA ARG A 385 6.58 -10.42 -6.33
C ARG A 385 7.37 -10.30 -5.02
N ALA A 386 8.23 -11.28 -4.75
CA ALA A 386 9.03 -11.33 -3.52
C ALA A 386 10.07 -10.21 -3.41
N GLU A 387 10.51 -9.62 -4.52
CA GLU A 387 11.51 -8.55 -4.57
C GLU A 387 10.89 -7.13 -4.60
N ALA A 388 9.55 -7.02 -4.66
CA ALA A 388 8.88 -5.74 -4.76
C ALA A 388 8.59 -5.13 -3.38
N THR A 389 8.46 -3.80 -3.33
CA THR A 389 8.05 -3.07 -2.12
C THR A 389 6.65 -3.45 -1.67
N MET A 390 5.77 -3.77 -2.63
CA MET A 390 4.43 -4.30 -2.38
C MET A 390 4.39 -5.77 -2.80
N TYR A 391 4.19 -6.65 -1.82
CA TYR A 391 4.04 -8.08 -2.04
C TYR A 391 2.69 -8.39 -2.69
N ALA A 392 2.68 -9.07 -3.82
CA ALA A 392 1.46 -9.35 -4.58
C ALA A 392 1.65 -10.52 -5.56
N ALA A 393 0.58 -11.05 -6.12
CA ALA A 393 0.67 -11.90 -7.29
C ALA A 393 1.02 -11.03 -8.53
N SER A 394 2.05 -11.44 -9.29
CA SER A 394 2.39 -10.78 -10.56
C SER A 394 1.50 -11.26 -11.70
N ARG A 395 0.97 -12.48 -11.60
CA ARG A 395 -0.06 -13.08 -12.44
C ARG A 395 -0.97 -13.93 -11.55
N LEU A 396 -2.26 -13.99 -11.86
CA LEU A 396 -3.20 -14.83 -11.15
C LEU A 396 -4.16 -15.50 -12.15
N PRO A 397 -3.74 -16.63 -12.76
CA PRO A 397 -4.60 -17.36 -13.66
C PRO A 397 -5.80 -17.98 -12.94
N VAL A 398 -7.00 -17.62 -13.37
CA VAL A 398 -8.26 -18.10 -12.80
C VAL A 398 -9.18 -18.69 -13.84
N ALA A 399 -10.08 -19.54 -13.39
CA ALA A 399 -11.17 -20.12 -14.20
C ALA A 399 -12.45 -20.17 -13.36
N TRP A 400 -13.60 -20.25 -14.05
CA TRP A 400 -14.93 -20.31 -13.44
C TRP A 400 -15.87 -21.25 -14.20
#